data_fcda9bdb7bf98b584fe4a851920f0ee8
#
_entry.id   fcda9bdb7bf98b584fe4a851920f0ee8
#
_cell.length_a   1.000
_cell.length_b   1.000
_cell.length_c   1.000
_cell.angle_alpha   90.00
_cell.angle_beta   90.00
_cell.angle_gamma   90.00
#
_symmetry.space_group_name_H-M   'P 1'
#
loop_
_entity.id
_entity.type
_entity.pdbx_description
1 polymer ?
#
loop_
_entity_poly.entity_id
_entity_poly.type
_entity_poly.pdbx_seq_one_letter_code
_entity_poly.pdbx_strand_id
1 'polypeptide(L)'
;MEAVFNSPTQGRMTPEELIADIADFMKADRQAYYKLVVGSDSQGKKENGERVVDFVTAIIIHRLGKGGRYFWKRERKTKIGSIRDKIYNETLLSLETAQELVPQLKIALAGIAPYDLEIHIDVGEVGQTREMIKEVVGMVTGSGFVAKTKPESYGAYVVADKHT
;
A
#
# COMPACT_ATOMS: atom_id res chain seq x y z
N MET A 1 14.52 -11.44 -7.14
CA MET A 1 13.47 -11.30 -8.18
C MET A 1 12.79 -9.97 -8.00
N GLU A 2 12.75 -9.18 -9.05
CA GLU A 2 12.11 -7.87 -8.98
C GLU A 2 10.62 -7.97 -8.81
N ALA A 3 10.04 -7.10 -7.98
CA ALA A 3 8.60 -6.97 -7.85
C ALA A 3 8.00 -6.46 -9.16
N VAL A 4 6.83 -7.00 -9.52
CA VAL A 4 6.09 -6.54 -10.70
C VAL A 4 4.87 -5.81 -10.20
N PHE A 5 4.74 -4.56 -10.62
CA PHE A 5 3.57 -3.74 -10.33
C PHE A 5 2.62 -3.75 -11.50
N ASN A 6 1.38 -3.41 -11.25
CA ASN A 6 0.34 -3.30 -12.25
C ASN A 6 -0.27 -1.91 -12.19
N SER A 7 -0.59 -1.38 -13.36
CA SER A 7 -1.29 -0.11 -13.50
C SER A 7 -2.58 -0.32 -14.28
N PRO A 8 -3.70 0.33 -13.90
CA PRO A 8 -4.94 0.23 -14.68
C PRO A 8 -4.81 0.71 -16.12
N THR A 9 -3.87 1.62 -16.37
CA THR A 9 -3.70 2.23 -17.70
C THR A 9 -2.49 1.72 -18.47
N GLN A 10 -1.43 1.29 -17.76
CA GLN A 10 -0.16 0.93 -18.39
C GLN A 10 0.17 -0.56 -18.30
N GLY A 11 -0.63 -1.34 -17.59
CA GLY A 11 -0.38 -2.77 -17.41
C GLY A 11 0.78 -3.03 -16.46
N ARG A 12 1.63 -4.00 -16.80
CA ARG A 12 2.74 -4.44 -15.94
C ARG A 12 3.87 -3.43 -15.96
N MET A 13 4.45 -3.16 -14.79
CA MET A 13 5.49 -2.17 -14.60
C MET A 13 6.61 -2.71 -13.71
N THR A 14 7.83 -2.29 -13.99
CA THR A 14 8.97 -2.49 -13.09
C THR A 14 8.93 -1.46 -11.96
N PRO A 15 9.67 -1.66 -10.86
CA PRO A 15 9.78 -0.64 -9.82
C PRO A 15 10.30 0.71 -10.35
N GLU A 16 11.24 0.69 -11.29
CA GLU A 16 11.79 1.90 -11.90
C GLU A 16 10.73 2.65 -12.70
N GLU A 17 9.91 1.94 -13.46
CA GLU A 17 8.80 2.52 -14.21
C GLU A 17 7.75 3.11 -13.29
N LEU A 18 7.46 2.44 -12.17
CA LEU A 18 6.54 2.94 -11.14
C LEU A 18 7.02 4.26 -10.56
N ILE A 19 8.28 4.32 -10.15
CA ILE A 19 8.88 5.53 -9.59
C ILE A 19 8.84 6.67 -10.60
N ALA A 20 9.18 6.40 -11.84
CA ALA A 20 9.15 7.40 -12.91
C ALA A 20 7.72 7.93 -13.14
N ASP A 21 6.72 7.06 -13.17
CA ASP A 21 5.33 7.47 -13.36
C ASP A 21 4.84 8.35 -12.21
N ILE A 22 5.10 7.96 -10.97
CA ILE A 22 4.73 8.77 -9.80
C ILE A 22 5.42 10.13 -9.84
N ALA A 23 6.72 10.15 -10.10
CA ALA A 23 7.49 11.39 -10.15
C ALA A 23 6.99 12.32 -11.27
N ASP A 24 6.71 11.78 -12.44
CA ASP A 24 6.18 12.55 -13.57
C ASP A 24 4.81 13.15 -13.26
N PHE A 25 3.95 12.36 -12.61
CA PHE A 25 2.63 12.82 -12.18
C PHE A 25 2.74 14.01 -11.22
N MET A 26 3.65 13.94 -10.26
CA MET A 26 3.87 15.02 -9.29
C MET A 26 4.51 16.25 -9.93
N LYS A 27 5.47 16.04 -10.81
CA LYS A 27 6.14 17.15 -11.49
C LYS A 27 5.23 17.90 -12.49
N ALA A 28 4.20 17.24 -12.97
CA ALA A 28 3.24 17.84 -13.91
C ALA A 28 2.43 18.98 -13.27
N ASP A 29 2.27 18.97 -11.95
CA ASP A 29 1.62 20.05 -11.20
C ASP A 29 2.34 20.26 -9.86
N ARG A 30 3.36 21.08 -9.88
CA ARG A 30 4.22 21.35 -8.71
C ARG A 30 3.56 22.21 -7.64
N GLN A 31 2.43 22.83 -7.96
CA GLN A 31 1.69 23.68 -7.03
C GLN A 31 0.67 22.88 -6.21
N ALA A 32 0.37 21.66 -6.60
CA ALA A 32 -0.60 20.83 -5.92
C ALA A 32 -0.03 20.21 -4.64
N TYR A 33 -0.93 19.80 -3.76
CA TYR A 33 -0.57 19.01 -2.58
C TYR A 33 -0.74 17.52 -2.89
N TYR A 34 0.24 16.72 -2.46
CA TYR A 34 0.26 15.29 -2.75
C TYR A 34 0.26 14.45 -1.49
N LYS A 35 -0.41 13.32 -1.59
CA LYS A 35 -0.40 12.29 -0.55
C LYS A 35 -0.07 10.96 -1.21
N LEU A 36 0.97 10.31 -0.70
CA LEU A 36 1.32 8.94 -1.10
C LEU A 36 0.74 7.99 -0.07
N VAL A 37 -0.04 7.03 -0.53
CA VAL A 37 -0.71 6.05 0.33
C VAL A 37 -0.24 4.66 -0.06
N VAL A 38 0.11 3.86 0.94
CA VAL A 38 0.39 2.43 0.75
C VAL A 38 -0.53 1.65 1.66
N GLY A 39 -1.24 0.67 1.10
CA GLY A 39 -2.15 -0.16 1.87
C GLY A 39 -2.24 -1.55 1.27
N SER A 40 -2.47 -2.54 2.11
CA SER A 40 -2.56 -3.93 1.69
C SER A 40 -3.86 -4.55 2.16
N ASP A 41 -4.34 -5.51 1.37
CA ASP A 41 -5.47 -6.35 1.73
C ASP A 41 -5.18 -7.78 1.28
N SER A 42 -5.91 -8.74 1.82
CA SER A 42 -5.66 -10.13 1.52
C SER A 42 -6.95 -10.93 1.47
N GLN A 43 -6.93 -12.00 0.69
CA GLN A 43 -8.05 -12.92 0.58
C GLN A 43 -7.55 -14.35 0.60
N GLY A 44 -8.11 -15.14 1.52
CA GLY A 44 -7.82 -16.56 1.61
C GLY A 44 -8.70 -17.34 0.64
N LYS A 45 -8.12 -18.39 0.09
CA LYS A 45 -8.86 -19.34 -0.76
C LYS A 45 -8.21 -20.72 -0.72
N LYS A 46 -8.90 -21.72 -1.23
CA LYS A 46 -8.34 -23.06 -1.38
C LYS A 46 -8.07 -23.35 -2.86
N GLU A 47 -6.85 -23.81 -3.13
CA GLU A 47 -6.47 -24.29 -4.44
C GLU A 47 -5.83 -25.68 -4.30
N ASN A 48 -6.32 -26.65 -5.04
CA ASN A 48 -5.82 -28.03 -5.00
C ASN A 48 -5.78 -28.60 -3.58
N GLY A 49 -6.76 -28.25 -2.75
CA GLY A 49 -6.84 -28.71 -1.36
C GLY A 49 -5.95 -27.94 -0.39
N GLU A 50 -5.10 -27.03 -0.86
CA GLU A 50 -4.27 -26.20 -0.04
C GLU A 50 -4.90 -24.83 0.23
N ARG A 51 -4.72 -24.35 1.45
CA ARG A 51 -5.13 -23.01 1.80
C ARG A 51 -4.03 -22.01 1.43
N VAL A 52 -4.40 -21.04 0.59
CA VAL A 52 -3.49 -19.99 0.15
C VAL A 52 -4.10 -18.63 0.45
N VAL A 53 -3.27 -17.63 0.62
CA VAL A 53 -3.71 -16.26 0.83
C VAL A 53 -3.03 -15.37 -0.21
N ASP A 54 -3.84 -14.65 -0.97
CA ASP A 54 -3.35 -13.64 -1.92
C ASP A 54 -3.34 -12.28 -1.23
N PHE A 55 -2.16 -11.67 -1.20
CA PHE A 55 -1.95 -10.33 -0.65
C PHE A 55 -1.80 -9.35 -1.79
N VAL A 56 -2.56 -8.27 -1.75
CA VAL A 56 -2.44 -7.17 -2.70
C VAL A 56 -1.99 -5.94 -1.94
N THR A 57 -0.91 -5.33 -2.41
CA THR A 57 -0.42 -4.05 -1.89
C THR A 57 -0.67 -2.98 -2.93
N ALA A 58 -1.44 -1.97 -2.56
CA ALA A 58 -1.75 -0.82 -3.42
C ALA A 58 -0.86 0.36 -3.05
N ILE A 59 -0.45 1.09 -4.08
CA ILE A 59 0.29 2.34 -3.96
C ILE A 59 -0.54 3.39 -4.68
N ILE A 60 -0.90 4.46 -3.96
CA ILE A 60 -1.75 5.52 -4.51
C ILE A 60 -1.01 6.85 -4.38
N ILE A 61 -0.87 7.56 -5.48
CA ILE A 61 -0.44 8.96 -5.43
C ILE A 61 -1.67 9.83 -5.69
N HIS A 62 -2.05 10.59 -4.67
CA HIS A 62 -3.24 11.43 -4.70
C HIS A 62 -2.83 12.89 -4.80
N ARG A 63 -3.30 13.56 -5.85
CA ARG A 63 -3.22 15.01 -6.00
C ARG A 63 -4.48 15.58 -5.37
N LEU A 64 -4.36 16.16 -4.19
CA LEU A 64 -5.51 16.53 -3.37
C LEU A 64 -6.49 17.43 -4.12
N GLY A 65 -7.75 17.00 -4.17
CA GLY A 65 -8.82 17.70 -4.88
C GLY A 65 -8.80 17.52 -6.40
N LYS A 66 -7.85 16.78 -6.97
CA LYS A 66 -7.67 16.68 -8.43
C LYS A 66 -7.42 15.25 -8.92
N GLY A 67 -7.84 14.24 -8.14
CA GLY A 67 -7.68 12.85 -8.52
C GLY A 67 -6.31 12.26 -8.19
N GLY A 68 -5.99 11.15 -8.82
CA GLY A 68 -4.75 10.46 -8.53
C GLY A 68 -4.51 9.29 -9.46
N ARG A 69 -3.46 8.54 -9.16
CA ARG A 69 -3.12 7.30 -9.83
C ARG A 69 -2.86 6.24 -8.80
N TYR A 70 -3.12 4.98 -9.15
CA TYR A 70 -2.78 3.89 -8.26
C TYR A 70 -2.14 2.74 -9.03
N PHE A 71 -1.41 1.92 -8.27
CA PHE A 71 -0.68 0.77 -8.75
C PHE A 71 -0.83 -0.32 -7.71
N TRP A 72 -0.68 -1.58 -8.11
CA TRP A 72 -0.74 -2.68 -7.13
C TRP A 72 0.22 -3.77 -7.52
N LYS A 73 0.61 -4.57 -6.52
CA LYS A 73 1.33 -5.82 -6.71
C LYS A 73 0.63 -6.90 -5.91
N ARG A 74 0.80 -8.14 -6.35
CA ARG A 74 0.20 -9.30 -5.70
C ARG A 74 1.27 -10.28 -5.29
N GLU A 75 1.13 -10.83 -4.09
CA GLU A 75 1.97 -11.90 -3.58
C GLU A 75 1.08 -12.98 -2.98
N ARG A 76 1.47 -14.24 -3.19
CA ARG A 76 0.75 -15.37 -2.62
C ARG A 76 1.58 -15.99 -1.52
N LYS A 77 0.95 -16.26 -0.38
CA LYS A 77 1.58 -16.91 0.75
C LYS A 77 0.76 -18.10 1.22
N THR A 78 1.46 -19.12 1.72
CA THR A 78 0.87 -20.27 2.39
C THR A 78 1.14 -20.15 3.89
N LYS A 79 0.54 -21.04 4.69
CA LYS A 79 0.79 -21.10 6.14
C LYS A 79 0.36 -19.84 6.90
N ILE A 80 -0.66 -19.15 6.39
CA ILE A 80 -1.29 -18.04 7.12
C ILE A 80 -2.42 -18.64 7.94
N GLY A 81 -2.22 -18.74 9.25
CA GLY A 81 -3.10 -19.54 10.11
C GLY A 81 -4.23 -18.79 10.81
N SER A 82 -4.21 -17.46 10.84
CA SER A 82 -5.17 -16.69 11.61
C SER A 82 -5.39 -15.31 11.00
N ILE A 83 -6.45 -14.63 11.46
CA ILE A 83 -6.71 -13.26 11.08
C ILE A 83 -5.58 -12.33 11.56
N ARG A 84 -4.98 -12.64 12.71
CA ARG A 84 -3.82 -11.93 13.23
C ARG A 84 -2.65 -12.02 12.26
N ASP A 85 -2.33 -13.21 11.76
CA ASP A 85 -1.27 -13.43 10.78
C ASP A 85 -1.53 -12.66 9.49
N LYS A 86 -2.79 -12.64 9.03
CA LYS A 86 -3.18 -11.88 7.84
C LYS A 86 -2.89 -10.39 8.03
N ILE A 87 -3.36 -9.81 9.11
CA ILE A 87 -3.20 -8.38 9.38
C ILE A 87 -1.73 -8.00 9.55
N TYR A 88 -0.95 -8.82 10.25
CA TYR A 88 0.49 -8.58 10.37
C TYR A 88 1.20 -8.62 9.03
N ASN A 89 0.89 -9.61 8.20
CA ASN A 89 1.49 -9.71 6.87
C ASN A 89 1.08 -8.56 5.97
N GLU A 90 -0.18 -8.14 6.00
CA GLU A 90 -0.65 -6.95 5.27
C GLU A 90 0.15 -5.72 5.68
N THR A 91 0.30 -5.51 6.98
CA THR A 91 1.03 -4.35 7.51
C THR A 91 2.51 -4.40 7.12
N LEU A 92 3.15 -5.56 7.25
CA LEU A 92 4.54 -5.73 6.87
C LEU A 92 4.78 -5.47 5.38
N LEU A 93 3.91 -5.97 4.51
CA LEU A 93 4.02 -5.76 3.07
C LEU A 93 3.90 -4.29 2.71
N SER A 94 2.98 -3.57 3.37
CA SER A 94 2.85 -2.12 3.19
C SER A 94 4.10 -1.38 3.66
N LEU A 95 4.64 -1.74 4.82
CA LEU A 95 5.86 -1.14 5.36
C LEU A 95 7.06 -1.38 4.46
N GLU A 96 7.29 -2.61 4.04
CA GLU A 96 8.39 -2.98 3.16
C GLU A 96 8.32 -2.21 1.85
N THR A 97 7.12 -2.11 1.27
CA THR A 97 6.89 -1.38 0.04
C THR A 97 7.22 0.11 0.20
N ALA A 98 6.75 0.72 1.28
CA ALA A 98 7.03 2.13 1.56
C ALA A 98 8.52 2.37 1.79
N GLN A 99 9.18 1.48 2.53
CA GLN A 99 10.62 1.60 2.82
C GLN A 99 11.49 1.49 1.57
N GLU A 100 11.07 0.71 0.59
CA GLU A 100 11.77 0.61 -0.69
C GLU A 100 11.47 1.80 -1.61
N LEU A 101 10.22 2.25 -1.60
CA LEU A 101 9.74 3.27 -2.52
C LEU A 101 10.26 4.67 -2.16
N VAL A 102 10.23 5.03 -0.87
CA VAL A 102 10.50 6.40 -0.41
C VAL A 102 11.89 6.91 -0.79
N PRO A 103 13.00 6.15 -0.56
CA PRO A 103 14.32 6.65 -0.96
C PRO A 103 14.46 6.88 -2.46
N GLN A 104 13.89 5.98 -3.27
CA GLN A 104 13.95 6.09 -4.72
C GLN A 104 13.13 7.27 -5.24
N LEU A 105 11.95 7.49 -4.66
CA LEU A 105 11.09 8.60 -5.02
C LEU A 105 11.72 9.94 -4.62
N LYS A 106 12.38 9.99 -3.47
CA LYS A 106 13.12 11.18 -3.03
C LYS A 106 14.19 11.59 -4.05
N ILE A 107 14.93 10.62 -4.56
CA ILE A 107 15.94 10.87 -5.59
C ILE A 107 15.27 11.36 -6.87
N ALA A 108 14.22 10.67 -7.33
CA ALA A 108 13.54 11.01 -8.58
C ALA A 108 12.90 12.41 -8.55
N LEU A 109 12.38 12.82 -7.41
CA LEU A 109 11.76 14.15 -7.24
C LEU A 109 12.79 15.26 -7.04
N ALA A 110 13.99 14.95 -6.53
CA ALA A 110 15.04 15.91 -6.27
C ALA A 110 14.57 17.13 -5.45
N GLY A 111 13.67 16.90 -4.49
CA GLY A 111 13.13 17.95 -3.62
C GLY A 111 12.11 18.88 -4.27
N ILE A 112 11.67 18.58 -5.50
CA ILE A 112 10.80 19.48 -6.26
C ILE A 112 9.35 19.45 -5.77
N ALA A 113 8.85 18.31 -5.33
CA ALA A 113 7.45 18.16 -4.94
C ALA A 113 7.35 17.41 -3.61
N PRO A 114 7.04 18.11 -2.51
CA PRO A 114 6.82 17.45 -1.24
C PRO A 114 5.50 16.67 -1.24
N TYR A 115 5.44 15.64 -0.43
CA TYR A 115 4.23 14.83 -0.26
C TYR A 115 4.16 14.30 1.17
N ASP A 116 2.93 14.02 1.61
CA ASP A 116 2.68 13.31 2.85
C ASP A 116 2.56 11.83 2.54
N LEU A 117 3.04 10.99 3.46
CA LEU A 117 2.98 9.54 3.31
C LEU A 117 2.13 8.94 4.42
N GLU A 118 1.19 8.09 4.03
CA GLU A 118 0.34 7.35 4.96
C GLU A 118 0.37 5.86 4.63
N ILE A 119 0.41 5.05 5.69
CA ILE A 119 0.20 3.61 5.58
C ILE A 119 -1.23 3.32 6.05
N HIS A 120 -2.03 2.72 5.18
CA HIS A 120 -3.42 2.39 5.48
C HIS A 120 -3.52 0.93 5.92
N ILE A 121 -4.17 0.71 7.06
CA ILE A 121 -4.30 -0.61 7.66
C ILE A 121 -5.78 -0.96 7.75
N ASP A 122 -6.12 -2.17 7.30
CA ASP A 122 -7.52 -2.65 7.28
C ASP A 122 -7.96 -3.17 8.64
N VAL A 123 -7.87 -2.31 9.65
CA VAL A 123 -8.36 -2.59 11.00
C VAL A 123 -9.25 -1.45 11.46
N GLY A 124 -10.20 -1.74 12.33
CA GLY A 124 -11.12 -0.75 12.87
C GLY A 124 -11.56 -1.10 14.29
N GLU A 125 -12.18 -0.12 14.94
CA GLU A 125 -12.66 -0.27 16.32
C GLU A 125 -13.86 -1.21 16.45
N VAL A 126 -14.47 -1.57 15.32
CA VAL A 126 -15.62 -2.48 15.28
C VAL A 126 -15.17 -3.77 14.58
N GLY A 127 -15.50 -4.91 15.17
CA GLY A 127 -15.21 -6.22 14.59
C GLY A 127 -13.99 -6.92 15.18
N GLN A 128 -13.55 -7.96 14.49
CA GLN A 128 -12.52 -8.87 14.98
C GLN A 128 -11.11 -8.28 15.04
N THR A 129 -10.85 -7.22 14.28
CA THR A 129 -9.52 -6.64 14.17
C THR A 129 -9.24 -5.54 15.21
N ARG A 130 -10.23 -5.16 15.96
CA ARG A 130 -10.15 -4.08 16.96
C ARG A 130 -8.98 -4.23 17.94
N GLU A 131 -8.75 -5.44 18.41
CA GLU A 131 -7.69 -5.72 19.40
C GLU A 131 -6.29 -5.54 18.85
N MET A 132 -6.15 -5.55 17.54
CA MET A 132 -4.86 -5.46 16.87
C MET A 132 -4.45 -4.02 16.52
N ILE A 133 -5.37 -3.06 16.66
CA ILE A 133 -5.12 -1.67 16.24
C ILE A 133 -3.84 -1.13 16.87
N LYS A 134 -3.70 -1.28 18.17
CA LYS A 134 -2.57 -0.72 18.91
C LYS A 134 -1.23 -1.28 18.44
N GLU A 135 -1.19 -2.58 18.18
CA GLU A 135 0.01 -3.27 17.73
C GLU A 135 0.44 -2.82 16.33
N VAL A 136 -0.50 -2.89 15.37
CA VAL A 136 -0.16 -2.58 13.97
C VAL A 136 0.09 -1.09 13.75
N VAL A 137 -0.65 -0.22 14.43
CA VAL A 137 -0.35 1.22 14.42
C VAL A 137 1.03 1.48 15.01
N GLY A 138 1.39 0.78 16.09
CA GLY A 138 2.72 0.87 16.69
C GLY A 138 3.83 0.43 15.75
N MET A 139 3.60 -0.62 14.95
CA MET A 139 4.56 -1.07 13.94
C MET A 139 4.82 0.03 12.90
N VAL A 140 3.77 0.66 12.43
CA VAL A 140 3.85 1.71 11.40
C VAL A 140 4.51 2.97 11.96
N THR A 141 4.03 3.47 13.10
CA THR A 141 4.58 4.69 13.70
C THR A 141 6.01 4.48 14.19
N GLY A 142 6.33 3.30 14.71
CA GLY A 142 7.69 2.94 15.11
C GLY A 142 8.66 2.90 13.94
N SER A 143 8.15 2.69 12.72
CA SER A 143 8.95 2.73 11.49
C SER A 143 9.05 4.14 10.89
N GLY A 144 8.47 5.14 11.52
CA GLY A 144 8.54 6.53 11.08
C GLY A 144 7.44 6.97 10.11
N PHE A 145 6.36 6.19 9.99
CA PHE A 145 5.26 6.50 9.08
C PHE A 145 3.98 6.84 9.82
N VAL A 146 3.08 7.53 9.14
CA VAL A 146 1.74 7.85 9.67
C VAL A 146 0.81 6.70 9.32
N ALA A 147 0.09 6.19 10.32
CA ALA A 147 -0.88 5.12 10.14
C ALA A 147 -2.31 5.68 10.09
N LYS A 148 -3.12 5.13 9.18
CA LYS A 148 -4.57 5.36 9.15
C LYS A 148 -5.29 4.03 9.22
N THR A 149 -6.33 3.98 10.04
CA THR A 149 -7.18 2.79 10.22
C THR A 149 -8.60 3.10 9.71
N LYS A 150 -9.49 2.13 9.73
CA LYS A 150 -10.89 2.35 9.31
C LYS A 150 -11.56 3.44 10.14
N PRO A 151 -12.34 4.31 9.54
CA PRO A 151 -12.81 4.32 8.14
C PRO A 151 -11.89 5.07 7.17
N GLU A 152 -10.74 5.56 7.60
CA GLU A 152 -9.86 6.42 6.81
C GLU A 152 -8.85 5.65 5.96
N SER A 153 -8.79 4.31 6.09
CA SER A 153 -7.79 3.47 5.43
C SER A 153 -8.22 2.97 4.05
N TYR A 154 -8.68 3.88 3.19
CA TYR A 154 -9.22 3.51 1.87
C TYR A 154 -8.21 2.77 0.97
N GLY A 155 -6.92 3.00 1.14
CA GLY A 155 -5.90 2.31 0.37
C GLY A 155 -5.91 0.81 0.58
N ALA A 156 -6.26 0.38 1.78
CA ALA A 156 -6.36 -1.04 2.12
C ALA A 156 -7.72 -1.62 1.72
N TYR A 157 -8.81 -1.14 2.33
CA TYR A 157 -10.10 -1.82 2.18
C TYR A 157 -10.89 -1.42 0.93
N VAL A 158 -10.49 -0.39 0.20
CA VAL A 158 -11.14 -0.01 -1.06
C VAL A 158 -10.25 -0.35 -2.25
N VAL A 159 -9.03 0.21 -2.31
CA VAL A 159 -8.19 0.07 -3.49
C VAL A 159 -7.52 -1.29 -3.56
N ALA A 160 -6.85 -1.73 -2.50
CA ALA A 160 -6.21 -3.05 -2.50
C ALA A 160 -7.23 -4.17 -2.60
N ASP A 161 -8.35 -4.07 -1.88
CA ASP A 161 -9.43 -5.06 -1.90
C ASP A 161 -9.99 -5.29 -3.31
N LYS A 162 -10.05 -4.26 -4.11
CA LYS A 162 -10.54 -4.35 -5.50
C LYS A 162 -9.77 -5.37 -6.34
N HIS A 163 -8.51 -5.63 -6.01
CA HIS A 163 -7.62 -6.49 -6.77
C HIS A 163 -7.28 -7.81 -6.07
N THR A 164 -7.90 -8.09 -4.93
CA THR A 164 -7.79 -9.41 -4.29
C THR A 164 -8.74 -10.46 -4.97
#